data_d77e175f04140c768ce6ba4782bb1c58
#
_entry.id   d77e175f04140c768ce6ba4782bb1c58
#
_cell.length_a   1.000
_cell.length_b   1.000
_cell.length_c   1.000
_cell.angle_alpha   90.00
_cell.angle_beta   90.00
_cell.angle_gamma   90.00
#
_symmetry.space_group_name_H-M   'P 1'
#
loop_
_entity.id
_entity.type
_entity.pdbx_description
1 polymer ?
#
loop_
_entity_poly.entity_id
_entity_poly.type
_entity_poly.pdbx_seq_one_letter_code
_entity_poly.pdbx_strand_id
1 'polypeptide(L)'
;MLKHRNAPKVMRNRGVSIAGQETVIARLNRELDEALEEKTAISEVLRLVSTSSSNLETVLQSVAERAAHICQAQYVDIFLVENDELRNAAGVGKLKRTLVLPLDRSTVSGRSVCDMRPVSVDDLQNADDEFARGREIARRDGHRSTLAVPLIRDGRALGTINIRRTEIQPFEKKHIALLTAFAAQAVIAIENARLLNELRQRTTDLSESL
;
A
#
# COMPACT_ATOMS: atom_id res chain seq x y z
N MET A 1 64.36 17.16 -78.99
CA MET A 1 64.68 17.35 -77.57
C MET A 1 63.50 17.98 -76.89
N LEU A 2 62.63 17.24 -76.23
CA LEU A 2 61.44 17.75 -75.49
C LEU A 2 61.40 17.05 -74.14
N LYS A 3 61.47 17.88 -73.11
CA LYS A 3 61.43 17.51 -71.67
C LYS A 3 60.04 17.20 -71.25
N HIS A 4 59.79 15.97 -70.74
CA HIS A 4 58.58 15.64 -70.02
C HIS A 4 58.65 16.24 -68.64
N ARG A 5 57.62 17.07 -68.28
CA ARG A 5 57.31 17.57 -66.94
C ARG A 5 56.36 16.56 -66.29
N ASN A 6 56.83 15.94 -65.19
CA ASN A 6 55.99 15.21 -64.28
C ASN A 6 55.18 16.19 -63.43
N ALA A 7 53.85 16.04 -63.44
CA ALA A 7 52.93 16.71 -62.51
C ALA A 7 52.74 15.86 -61.28
N PRO A 8 52.64 16.45 -60.08
CA PRO A 8 52.43 15.71 -58.83
C PRO A 8 50.96 15.22 -58.69
N LYS A 9 50.86 13.96 -58.31
CA LYS A 9 49.60 13.27 -58.02
C LYS A 9 48.96 13.86 -56.70
N VAL A 10 47.91 14.64 -56.85
CA VAL A 10 47.12 15.13 -55.72
C VAL A 10 46.39 13.96 -55.08
N MET A 11 46.73 13.61 -53.84
CA MET A 11 45.97 12.68 -53.02
C MET A 11 44.60 13.29 -52.73
N ARG A 12 43.54 12.72 -53.28
CA ARG A 12 42.16 13.00 -52.90
C ARG A 12 41.92 12.48 -51.48
N ASN A 13 41.91 13.40 -50.55
CA ASN A 13 41.44 13.15 -49.21
C ASN A 13 39.95 12.70 -49.31
N ARG A 14 39.65 11.47 -48.87
CA ARG A 14 38.26 10.99 -48.81
C ARG A 14 37.56 11.74 -47.69
N GLY A 15 36.98 12.89 -47.98
CA GLY A 15 36.03 13.53 -47.09
C GLY A 15 34.82 12.59 -46.91
N VAL A 16 34.56 12.24 -45.65
CA VAL A 16 33.29 11.60 -45.31
C VAL A 16 32.19 12.50 -45.83
N SER A 17 31.31 11.96 -46.69
CA SER A 17 30.24 12.74 -47.32
C SER A 17 29.36 13.38 -46.27
N ILE A 18 29.08 14.66 -46.38
CA ILE A 18 28.21 15.43 -45.52
C ILE A 18 26.85 14.72 -45.35
N ALA A 19 26.34 14.08 -46.42
CA ALA A 19 25.13 13.26 -46.38
C ALA A 19 25.22 12.06 -45.43
N GLY A 20 26.43 11.44 -45.30
CA GLY A 20 26.64 10.34 -44.35
C GLY A 20 26.65 10.80 -42.87
N GLN A 21 27.14 12.02 -42.59
CA GLN A 21 27.13 12.61 -41.26
C GLN A 21 25.71 13.03 -40.83
N GLU A 22 24.92 13.62 -41.73
CA GLU A 22 23.53 13.95 -41.52
C GLU A 22 22.68 12.71 -41.22
N THR A 23 22.93 11.59 -41.89
CA THR A 23 22.21 10.32 -41.62
C THR A 23 22.56 9.73 -40.25
N VAL A 24 23.83 9.84 -39.82
CA VAL A 24 24.27 9.38 -38.47
C VAL A 24 23.67 10.26 -37.38
N ILE A 25 23.67 11.57 -37.55
CA ILE A 25 23.07 12.51 -36.59
C ILE A 25 21.56 12.26 -36.47
N ALA A 26 20.85 12.08 -37.58
CA ALA A 26 19.41 11.79 -37.55
C ALA A 26 19.08 10.46 -36.86
N ARG A 27 19.96 9.46 -37.01
CA ARG A 27 19.82 8.19 -36.30
C ARG A 27 20.07 8.33 -34.79
N LEU A 28 21.14 9.01 -34.40
CA LEU A 28 21.48 9.25 -32.99
C LEU A 28 20.41 10.10 -32.29
N ASN A 29 19.84 11.08 -32.95
CA ASN A 29 18.74 11.87 -32.41
C ASN A 29 17.50 10.99 -32.16
N ARG A 30 17.17 10.09 -33.07
CA ARG A 30 16.06 9.17 -32.91
C ARG A 30 16.29 8.20 -31.73
N GLU A 31 17.49 7.61 -31.63
CA GLU A 31 17.87 6.74 -30.52
C GLU A 31 17.84 7.50 -29.17
N LEU A 32 18.22 8.77 -29.17
CA LEU A 32 18.15 9.63 -27.99
C LEU A 32 16.69 9.96 -27.59
N ASP A 33 15.85 10.28 -28.58
CA ASP A 33 14.43 10.58 -28.35
C ASP A 33 13.69 9.34 -27.83
N GLU A 34 13.92 8.16 -28.40
CA GLU A 34 13.38 6.88 -27.94
C GLU A 34 13.82 6.59 -26.49
N ALA A 35 15.10 6.78 -26.15
CA ALA A 35 15.62 6.60 -24.78
C ALA A 35 15.05 7.61 -23.80
N LEU A 36 14.81 8.86 -24.22
CA LEU A 36 14.19 9.90 -23.39
C LEU A 36 12.70 9.61 -23.16
N GLU A 37 11.97 9.13 -24.17
CA GLU A 37 10.58 8.71 -24.03
C GLU A 37 10.45 7.52 -23.09
N GLU A 38 11.30 6.50 -23.20
CA GLU A 38 11.34 5.36 -22.30
C GLU A 38 11.65 5.79 -20.86
N LYS A 39 12.65 6.64 -20.67
CA LYS A 39 13.02 7.18 -19.35
C LYS A 39 11.89 8.02 -18.75
N THR A 40 11.17 8.79 -19.56
CA THR A 40 10.04 9.60 -19.12
C THR A 40 8.87 8.72 -18.72
N ALA A 41 8.53 7.69 -19.50
CA ALA A 41 7.50 6.72 -19.19
C ALA A 41 7.80 5.96 -17.88
N ILE A 42 9.05 5.50 -17.70
CA ILE A 42 9.50 4.86 -16.46
C ILE A 42 9.39 5.83 -15.27
N SER A 43 9.81 7.09 -15.43
CA SER A 43 9.73 8.12 -14.39
C SER A 43 8.29 8.45 -14.01
N GLU A 44 7.37 8.43 -14.97
CA GLU A 44 5.95 8.67 -14.74
C GLU A 44 5.28 7.50 -14.03
N VAL A 45 5.61 6.26 -14.42
CA VAL A 45 5.21 5.05 -13.70
C VAL A 45 5.79 5.06 -12.28
N LEU A 46 7.07 5.39 -12.09
CA LEU A 46 7.70 5.51 -10.77
C LEU A 46 7.04 6.62 -9.92
N ARG A 47 6.61 7.72 -10.52
CA ARG A 47 5.89 8.79 -9.82
C ARG A 47 4.49 8.36 -9.39
N LEU A 48 3.75 7.68 -10.23
CA LEU A 48 2.45 7.08 -9.90
C LEU A 48 2.60 6.02 -8.81
N VAL A 49 3.70 5.27 -8.85
CA VAL A 49 4.09 4.28 -7.87
C VAL A 49 4.60 4.94 -6.56
N SER A 50 5.25 6.13 -6.56
CA SER A 50 5.72 6.81 -5.33
C SER A 50 4.59 7.43 -4.48
N THR A 51 3.39 7.59 -5.04
CA THR A 51 2.17 7.94 -4.31
C THR A 51 1.50 6.75 -3.61
N SER A 52 2.07 5.55 -3.62
CA SER A 52 1.36 4.32 -3.20
C SER A 52 1.42 4.03 -1.70
N SER A 53 2.34 4.60 -0.92
CA SER A 53 2.21 4.53 0.55
C SER A 53 1.11 5.50 1.03
N SER A 54 1.01 6.69 0.42
CA SER A 54 -0.15 7.58 0.57
C SER A 54 -1.43 6.97 -0.01
N ASN A 55 -1.32 6.07 -0.99
CA ASN A 55 -2.44 5.37 -1.60
C ASN A 55 -2.99 4.25 -0.67
N LEU A 56 -2.15 3.50 0.04
CA LEU A 56 -2.62 2.48 0.98
C LEU A 56 -3.43 3.11 2.12
N GLU A 57 -2.91 4.14 2.78
CA GLU A 57 -3.62 4.85 3.84
C GLU A 57 -4.95 5.41 3.32
N THR A 58 -4.95 6.04 2.15
CA THR A 58 -6.16 6.59 1.52
C THR A 58 -7.18 5.50 1.21
N VAL A 59 -6.75 4.33 0.71
CA VAL A 59 -7.64 3.20 0.44
C VAL A 59 -8.19 2.61 1.72
N LEU A 60 -7.36 2.38 2.73
CA LEU A 60 -7.81 1.87 4.03
C LEU A 60 -8.76 2.86 4.71
N GLN A 61 -8.50 4.16 4.61
CA GLN A 61 -9.39 5.21 5.10
C GLN A 61 -10.77 5.15 4.41
N SER A 62 -10.80 5.00 3.09
CA SER A 62 -12.05 4.83 2.32
C SER A 62 -12.81 3.55 2.71
N VAL A 63 -12.09 2.46 2.97
CA VAL A 63 -12.69 1.21 3.49
C VAL A 63 -13.32 1.43 4.85
N ALA A 64 -12.62 2.12 5.78
CA ALA A 64 -13.13 2.43 7.10
C ALA A 64 -14.39 3.32 7.04
N GLU A 65 -14.41 4.34 6.19
CA GLU A 65 -15.55 5.23 5.99
C GLU A 65 -16.79 4.50 5.47
N ARG A 66 -16.61 3.64 4.47
CA ARG A 66 -17.69 2.81 3.93
C ARG A 66 -18.22 1.81 4.95
N ALA A 67 -17.31 1.16 5.70
CA ALA A 67 -17.69 0.24 6.77
C ALA A 67 -18.49 0.96 7.86
N ALA A 68 -18.09 2.17 8.28
CA ALA A 68 -18.81 2.99 9.24
C ALA A 68 -20.24 3.29 8.77
N HIS A 69 -20.38 3.71 7.52
CA HIS A 69 -21.69 4.06 6.95
C HIS A 69 -22.62 2.84 6.85
N ILE A 70 -22.14 1.74 6.25
CA ILE A 70 -22.97 0.56 5.97
C ILE A 70 -23.31 -0.23 7.23
N CYS A 71 -22.34 -0.37 8.16
CA CYS A 71 -22.57 -1.05 9.44
C CYS A 71 -23.24 -0.15 10.50
N GLN A 72 -23.54 1.11 10.16
CA GLN A 72 -24.08 2.11 11.10
C GLN A 72 -23.24 2.17 12.38
N ALA A 73 -21.91 2.12 12.21
CA ALA A 73 -20.95 2.16 13.29
C ALA A 73 -20.42 3.58 13.46
N GLN A 74 -20.38 4.06 14.72
CA GLN A 74 -19.87 5.40 15.03
C GLN A 74 -18.35 5.47 14.90
N TYR A 75 -17.67 4.34 15.07
CA TYR A 75 -16.21 4.24 15.11
C TYR A 75 -15.75 3.00 14.37
N VAL A 76 -14.79 3.20 13.49
CA VAL A 76 -14.10 2.13 12.76
C VAL A 76 -12.60 2.36 12.86
N ASP A 77 -11.84 1.32 13.11
CA ASP A 77 -10.38 1.33 13.05
C ASP A 77 -9.88 0.14 12.27
N ILE A 78 -8.85 0.35 11.47
CA ILE A 78 -8.08 -0.70 10.82
C ILE A 78 -6.70 -0.71 11.45
N PHE A 79 -6.32 -1.87 11.98
CA PHE A 79 -5.00 -2.11 12.55
C PHE A 79 -4.24 -3.09 11.67
N LEU A 80 -2.96 -2.85 11.49
CA LEU A 80 -2.02 -3.76 10.83
C LEU A 80 -1.07 -4.37 11.85
N VAL A 81 -0.64 -5.60 11.60
CA VAL A 81 0.39 -6.27 12.40
C VAL A 81 1.75 -5.74 12.01
N GLU A 82 2.44 -5.12 12.94
CA GLU A 82 3.81 -4.60 12.80
C GLU A 82 4.60 -4.91 14.06
N ASN A 83 5.73 -5.61 13.94
CA ASN A 83 6.64 -5.91 15.06
C ASN A 83 5.93 -6.51 16.30
N ASP A 84 5.07 -7.50 16.10
CA ASP A 84 4.28 -8.16 17.13
C ASP A 84 3.29 -7.23 17.89
N GLU A 85 2.92 -6.13 17.28
CA GLU A 85 1.89 -5.20 17.76
C GLU A 85 0.83 -4.96 16.67
N LEU A 86 -0.32 -4.44 17.06
CA LEU A 86 -1.36 -3.96 16.17
C LEU A 86 -1.29 -2.43 16.11
N ARG A 87 -0.87 -1.86 14.98
CA ARG A 87 -0.77 -0.42 14.76
C ARG A 87 -1.94 0.10 13.93
N ASN A 88 -2.51 1.21 14.39
CA ASN A 88 -3.62 1.85 13.67
C ASN A 88 -3.13 2.43 12.34
N ALA A 89 -3.72 1.97 11.23
CA ALA A 89 -3.41 2.40 9.87
C ALA A 89 -4.46 3.35 9.30
N ALA A 90 -5.73 3.23 9.72
CA ALA A 90 -6.81 4.09 9.27
C ALA A 90 -7.98 4.03 10.25
N GLY A 91 -8.91 4.99 10.17
CA GLY A 91 -10.13 4.89 10.97
C GLY A 91 -11.00 6.14 10.96
N VAL A 92 -12.24 5.99 11.43
CA VAL A 92 -13.30 6.98 11.44
C VAL A 92 -13.85 7.15 12.85
N GLY A 93 -14.28 8.36 13.15
CA GLY A 93 -14.92 8.71 14.42
C GLY A 93 -14.07 9.59 15.32
N LYS A 94 -14.73 10.17 16.34
CA LYS A 94 -14.11 11.17 17.25
C LYS A 94 -13.64 10.58 18.60
N LEU A 95 -13.73 9.26 18.80
CA LEU A 95 -13.18 8.65 20.02
C LEU A 95 -11.67 8.84 20.08
N LYS A 96 -11.15 8.94 21.31
CA LYS A 96 -9.71 8.91 21.54
C LYS A 96 -9.17 7.61 20.95
N ARG A 97 -8.30 7.72 19.96
CA ARG A 97 -7.75 6.53 19.28
C ARG A 97 -6.62 5.95 20.09
N THR A 98 -6.72 4.65 20.34
CA THR A 98 -5.54 3.85 20.69
C THR A 98 -4.77 3.59 19.42
N LEU A 99 -3.53 4.08 19.34
CA LEU A 99 -2.71 3.95 18.15
C LEU A 99 -2.02 2.58 18.05
N VAL A 100 -1.79 1.94 19.20
CA VAL A 100 -1.10 0.64 19.30
C VAL A 100 -1.85 -0.24 20.29
N LEU A 101 -2.11 -1.49 19.88
CA LEU A 101 -2.70 -2.54 20.70
C LEU A 101 -1.75 -3.73 20.79
N PRO A 102 -1.75 -4.49 21.90
CA PRO A 102 -0.98 -5.73 21.98
C PRO A 102 -1.52 -6.77 21.01
N LEU A 103 -0.61 -7.55 20.41
CA LEU A 103 -0.95 -8.71 19.60
C LEU A 103 -1.12 -9.94 20.50
N ASP A 104 -2.13 -9.91 21.34
CA ASP A 104 -2.51 -11.00 22.24
C ASP A 104 -4.03 -11.12 22.35
N ARG A 105 -4.51 -12.06 23.17
CA ARG A 105 -5.95 -12.31 23.33
C ARG A 105 -6.65 -11.37 24.35
N SER A 106 -5.94 -10.43 24.95
CA SER A 106 -6.49 -9.52 25.98
C SER A 106 -7.36 -8.40 25.44
N THR A 107 -7.37 -8.22 24.11
CA THR A 107 -8.24 -7.28 23.41
C THR A 107 -9.09 -8.00 22.35
N VAL A 108 -10.22 -7.42 21.97
CA VAL A 108 -11.08 -7.95 20.89
C VAL A 108 -10.33 -8.00 19.57
N SER A 109 -9.54 -6.96 19.28
CA SER A 109 -8.68 -6.85 18.10
C SER A 109 -7.61 -7.93 18.05
N GLY A 110 -6.81 -8.03 19.11
CA GLY A 110 -5.72 -8.99 19.19
C GLY A 110 -6.24 -10.43 19.16
N ARG A 111 -7.34 -10.71 19.87
CA ARG A 111 -7.98 -12.04 19.84
C ARG A 111 -8.45 -12.40 18.43
N SER A 112 -9.07 -11.46 17.72
CA SER A 112 -9.52 -11.69 16.34
C SER A 112 -8.36 -12.11 15.44
N VAL A 113 -7.20 -11.47 15.57
CA VAL A 113 -5.99 -11.78 14.80
C VAL A 113 -5.39 -13.13 15.24
N CYS A 114 -5.23 -13.35 16.56
CA CYS A 114 -4.65 -14.59 17.08
C CYS A 114 -5.47 -15.84 16.74
N ASP A 115 -6.81 -15.71 16.78
CA ASP A 115 -7.73 -16.82 16.54
C ASP A 115 -8.16 -16.90 15.06
N MET A 116 -7.76 -15.94 14.23
CA MET A 116 -8.10 -15.83 12.80
C MET A 116 -9.60 -15.95 12.52
N ARG A 117 -10.44 -15.36 13.38
CA ARG A 117 -11.89 -15.37 13.26
C ARG A 117 -12.51 -14.07 13.79
N PRO A 118 -13.73 -13.73 13.34
CA PRO A 118 -14.47 -12.63 13.92
C PRO A 118 -14.68 -12.81 15.43
N VAL A 119 -14.52 -11.73 16.19
CA VAL A 119 -14.77 -11.68 17.64
C VAL A 119 -15.68 -10.51 17.94
N SER A 120 -16.79 -10.76 18.63
CA SER A 120 -17.75 -9.73 19.06
C SER A 120 -17.95 -9.77 20.56
N VAL A 121 -18.00 -8.59 21.18
CA VAL A 121 -18.34 -8.42 22.59
C VAL A 121 -19.38 -7.32 22.71
N ASP A 122 -20.51 -7.64 23.30
CA ASP A 122 -21.69 -6.76 23.35
C ASP A 122 -21.52 -5.61 24.35
N ASP A 123 -20.85 -5.88 25.48
CA ASP A 123 -20.51 -4.88 26.49
C ASP A 123 -19.07 -5.07 27.00
N LEU A 124 -18.13 -4.49 26.28
CA LEU A 124 -16.71 -4.64 26.58
C LEU A 124 -16.30 -3.98 27.90
N GLN A 125 -17.02 -2.95 28.37
CA GLN A 125 -16.72 -2.30 29.67
C GLN A 125 -16.98 -3.22 30.87
N ASN A 126 -17.84 -4.21 30.71
CA ASN A 126 -18.21 -5.21 31.74
C ASN A 126 -17.80 -6.65 31.30
N ALA A 127 -16.95 -6.77 30.29
CA ALA A 127 -16.45 -8.10 29.86
C ALA A 127 -15.58 -8.75 30.92
N ASP A 128 -15.48 -10.09 30.83
CA ASP A 128 -14.68 -10.92 31.70
C ASP A 128 -13.17 -10.63 31.60
N ASP A 129 -12.37 -11.21 32.48
CA ASP A 129 -10.93 -10.99 32.56
C ASP A 129 -10.17 -11.46 31.31
N GLU A 130 -10.78 -12.29 30.49
CA GLU A 130 -10.23 -12.65 29.18
C GLU A 130 -10.06 -11.46 28.23
N PHE A 131 -10.78 -10.35 28.47
CA PHE A 131 -10.66 -9.08 27.76
C PHE A 131 -10.17 -7.94 28.66
N ALA A 132 -9.34 -8.22 29.67
CA ALA A 132 -8.92 -7.25 30.68
C ALA A 132 -8.39 -5.94 30.07
N ARG A 133 -7.50 -6.04 29.08
CA ARG A 133 -6.94 -4.87 28.41
C ARG A 133 -7.98 -4.16 27.55
N GLY A 134 -8.81 -4.94 26.83
CA GLY A 134 -9.94 -4.41 26.05
C GLY A 134 -10.92 -3.63 26.92
N ARG A 135 -11.25 -4.15 28.10
CA ARG A 135 -12.11 -3.50 29.09
C ARG A 135 -11.56 -2.16 29.57
N GLU A 136 -10.28 -2.08 29.88
CA GLU A 136 -9.62 -0.83 30.28
C GLU A 136 -9.72 0.22 29.16
N ILE A 137 -9.42 -0.18 27.93
CA ILE A 137 -9.49 0.68 26.74
C ILE A 137 -10.94 1.14 26.52
N ALA A 138 -11.91 0.23 26.62
CA ALA A 138 -13.32 0.54 26.43
C ALA A 138 -13.85 1.58 27.45
N ARG A 139 -13.44 1.46 28.71
CA ARG A 139 -13.78 2.42 29.76
C ARG A 139 -13.13 3.78 29.54
N ARG A 140 -11.87 3.81 29.13
CA ARG A 140 -11.11 5.04 28.83
C ARG A 140 -11.65 5.76 27.62
N ASP A 141 -11.96 5.03 26.55
CA ASP A 141 -12.35 5.57 25.24
C ASP A 141 -13.88 5.72 25.10
N GLY A 142 -14.68 5.17 26.03
CA GLY A 142 -16.12 5.36 26.11
C GLY A 142 -16.97 4.45 25.21
N HIS A 143 -16.38 3.42 24.60
CA HIS A 143 -17.16 2.47 23.78
C HIS A 143 -17.64 1.25 24.60
N ARG A 144 -18.70 0.59 24.10
CA ARG A 144 -19.35 -0.56 24.76
C ARG A 144 -19.30 -1.79 23.84
N SER A 145 -20.07 -1.78 22.76
CA SER A 145 -20.07 -2.91 21.82
C SER A 145 -18.91 -2.82 20.83
N THR A 146 -18.23 -3.95 20.63
CA THR A 146 -17.09 -4.04 19.72
C THR A 146 -17.18 -5.32 18.89
N LEU A 147 -16.95 -5.20 17.57
CA LEU A 147 -16.75 -6.32 16.66
C LEU A 147 -15.41 -6.11 15.96
N ALA A 148 -14.57 -7.15 15.95
CA ALA A 148 -13.32 -7.20 15.21
C ALA A 148 -13.35 -8.36 14.19
N VAL A 149 -12.89 -8.09 12.96
CA VAL A 149 -12.78 -9.09 11.89
C VAL A 149 -11.34 -9.09 11.38
N PRO A 150 -10.67 -10.26 11.33
CA PRO A 150 -9.27 -10.32 10.92
C PRO A 150 -9.10 -10.09 9.41
N LEU A 151 -8.00 -9.47 9.02
CA LEU A 151 -7.55 -9.29 7.64
C LEU A 151 -6.68 -10.51 7.27
N ILE A 152 -7.29 -11.55 6.71
CA ILE A 152 -6.60 -12.82 6.47
C ILE A 152 -6.12 -12.91 5.02
N ARG A 153 -4.83 -13.29 4.85
CA ARG A 153 -4.22 -13.63 3.57
C ARG A 153 -3.36 -14.88 3.70
N ASP A 154 -3.60 -15.87 2.86
CA ASP A 154 -2.79 -17.11 2.77
C ASP A 154 -2.55 -17.78 4.14
N GLY A 155 -3.61 -17.86 4.96
CA GLY A 155 -3.56 -18.47 6.30
C GLY A 155 -2.84 -17.63 7.37
N ARG A 156 -2.61 -16.34 7.11
CA ARG A 156 -2.01 -15.38 8.06
C ARG A 156 -2.93 -14.18 8.24
N ALA A 157 -2.99 -13.65 9.44
CA ALA A 157 -3.66 -12.39 9.70
C ALA A 157 -2.68 -11.23 9.53
N LEU A 158 -2.99 -10.32 8.59
CA LEU A 158 -2.24 -9.09 8.33
C LEU A 158 -2.62 -7.96 9.29
N GLY A 159 -3.76 -8.10 9.96
CA GLY A 159 -4.34 -7.09 10.83
C GLY A 159 -5.78 -7.39 11.15
N THR A 160 -6.53 -6.35 11.52
CA THR A 160 -7.96 -6.45 11.84
C THR A 160 -8.69 -5.15 11.50
N ILE A 161 -9.95 -5.26 11.11
CA ILE A 161 -10.89 -4.13 11.04
C ILE A 161 -11.88 -4.24 12.19
N ASN A 162 -12.05 -3.15 12.95
CA ASN A 162 -12.92 -3.09 14.11
C ASN A 162 -14.02 -2.08 13.89
N ILE A 163 -15.24 -2.39 14.36
CA ILE A 163 -16.31 -1.43 14.52
C ILE A 163 -16.73 -1.36 15.99
N ARG A 164 -17.04 -0.15 16.45
CA ARG A 164 -17.38 0.10 17.85
C ARG A 164 -18.60 1.00 17.98
N ARG A 165 -19.36 0.81 19.06
CA ARG A 165 -20.51 1.64 19.45
C ARG A 165 -20.34 2.10 20.89
N THR A 166 -20.83 3.28 21.21
CA THR A 166 -20.85 3.82 22.60
C THR A 166 -21.96 3.22 23.45
N GLU A 167 -22.94 2.59 22.80
CA GLU A 167 -24.08 1.94 23.46
C GLU A 167 -23.94 0.42 23.41
N ILE A 168 -24.66 -0.27 24.32
CA ILE A 168 -24.78 -1.73 24.26
C ILE A 168 -25.76 -2.07 23.16
N GLN A 169 -25.21 -2.31 21.97
CA GLN A 169 -25.96 -2.70 20.80
C GLN A 169 -25.20 -3.81 20.08
N PRO A 170 -25.58 -5.09 20.29
CA PRO A 170 -24.92 -6.25 19.70
C PRO A 170 -24.81 -6.16 18.18
N PHE A 171 -23.75 -6.73 17.65
CA PHE A 171 -23.55 -6.86 16.20
C PHE A 171 -24.17 -8.16 15.72
N GLU A 172 -25.10 -8.05 14.78
CA GLU A 172 -25.80 -9.18 14.17
C GLU A 172 -24.92 -9.85 13.11
N LYS A 173 -25.30 -11.08 12.68
CA LYS A 173 -24.63 -11.84 11.62
C LYS A 173 -24.42 -11.03 10.33
N LYS A 174 -25.36 -10.15 9.97
CA LYS A 174 -25.25 -9.28 8.80
C LYS A 174 -24.08 -8.30 8.91
N HIS A 175 -23.83 -7.75 10.11
CA HIS A 175 -22.71 -6.83 10.35
C HIS A 175 -21.36 -7.58 10.24
N ILE A 176 -21.30 -8.82 10.74
CA ILE A 176 -20.11 -9.67 10.61
C ILE A 176 -19.82 -9.96 9.14
N ALA A 177 -20.86 -10.35 8.36
CA ALA A 177 -20.71 -10.64 6.93
C ALA A 177 -20.24 -9.40 6.14
N LEU A 178 -20.83 -8.23 6.40
CA LEU A 178 -20.46 -6.97 5.77
C LEU A 178 -19.03 -6.57 6.12
N LEU A 179 -18.67 -6.63 7.40
CA LEU A 179 -17.33 -6.28 7.85
C LEU A 179 -16.27 -7.25 7.29
N THR A 180 -16.62 -8.54 7.13
CA THR A 180 -15.76 -9.53 6.47
C THR A 180 -15.52 -9.18 4.99
N ALA A 181 -16.54 -8.68 4.29
CA ALA A 181 -16.36 -8.21 2.90
C ALA A 181 -15.43 -6.99 2.83
N PHE A 182 -15.53 -6.04 3.77
CA PHE A 182 -14.58 -4.92 3.88
C PHE A 182 -13.17 -5.36 4.25
N ALA A 183 -13.05 -6.35 5.14
CA ALA A 183 -11.76 -6.96 5.48
C ALA A 183 -11.06 -7.53 4.22
N ALA A 184 -11.80 -8.22 3.36
CA ALA A 184 -11.27 -8.74 2.10
C ALA A 184 -10.79 -7.60 1.16
N GLN A 185 -11.51 -6.48 1.07
CA GLN A 185 -11.07 -5.32 0.29
C GLN A 185 -9.80 -4.69 0.85
N ALA A 186 -9.70 -4.56 2.18
CA ALA A 186 -8.48 -4.07 2.84
C ALA A 186 -7.28 -4.98 2.55
N VAL A 187 -7.46 -6.29 2.59
CA VAL A 187 -6.40 -7.28 2.25
C VAL A 187 -5.89 -7.06 0.81
N ILE A 188 -6.78 -6.89 -0.16
CA ILE A 188 -6.39 -6.62 -1.55
C ILE A 188 -5.57 -5.33 -1.65
N ALA A 189 -5.97 -4.26 -0.95
CA ALA A 189 -5.24 -3.00 -0.94
C ALA A 189 -3.84 -3.13 -0.32
N ILE A 190 -3.72 -3.86 0.78
CA ILE A 190 -2.45 -4.12 1.47
C ILE A 190 -1.50 -4.91 0.55
N GLU A 191 -2.00 -5.97 -0.10
CA GLU A 191 -1.20 -6.78 -1.01
C GLU A 191 -0.74 -5.99 -2.24
N ASN A 192 -1.62 -5.20 -2.83
CA ASN A 192 -1.25 -4.35 -3.96
C ASN A 192 -0.14 -3.36 -3.58
N ALA A 193 -0.22 -2.73 -2.41
CA ALA A 193 0.81 -1.83 -1.93
C ALA A 193 2.14 -2.56 -1.67
N ARG A 194 2.08 -3.78 -1.10
CA ARG A 194 3.27 -4.62 -0.88
C ARG A 194 3.95 -4.99 -2.21
N LEU A 195 3.20 -5.48 -3.18
CA LEU A 195 3.72 -5.86 -4.49
C LEU A 195 4.33 -4.68 -5.25
N LEU A 196 3.69 -3.52 -5.18
CA LEU A 196 4.23 -2.29 -5.76
C LEU A 196 5.55 -1.88 -5.10
N ASN A 197 5.68 -1.98 -3.80
CA ASN A 197 6.92 -1.68 -3.09
C ASN A 197 8.03 -2.68 -3.44
N GLU A 198 7.71 -3.96 -3.57
CA GLU A 198 8.67 -5.00 -3.97
C GLU A 198 9.18 -4.78 -5.40
N LEU A 199 8.29 -4.44 -6.33
CA LEU A 199 8.67 -4.09 -7.71
C LEU A 199 9.62 -2.89 -7.76
N ARG A 200 9.36 -1.86 -6.96
CA ARG A 200 10.24 -0.68 -6.87
C ARG A 200 11.63 -1.06 -6.42
N GLN A 201 11.71 -1.80 -5.32
CA GLN A 201 12.99 -2.19 -4.76
C GLN A 201 13.82 -2.95 -5.79
N ARG A 202 13.21 -3.92 -6.47
CA ARG A 202 13.88 -4.66 -7.54
C ARG A 202 14.34 -3.76 -8.70
N THR A 203 13.54 -2.76 -9.08
CA THR A 203 13.91 -1.82 -10.15
C THR A 203 15.09 -0.93 -9.73
N THR A 204 15.12 -0.48 -8.48
CA THR A 204 16.24 0.31 -7.94
C THR A 204 17.51 -0.52 -7.89
N ASP A 205 17.44 -1.75 -7.35
CA ASP A 205 18.58 -2.67 -7.25
C ASP A 205 19.18 -2.99 -8.63
N LEU A 206 18.33 -3.15 -9.66
CA LEU A 206 18.78 -3.36 -11.05
C LEU A 206 19.45 -2.10 -11.64
N SER A 207 18.96 -0.91 -11.31
CA SER A 207 19.53 0.34 -11.80
C SER A 207 20.87 0.71 -11.15
N GLU A 208 21.12 0.22 -9.92
CA GLU A 208 22.39 0.41 -9.21
C GLU A 208 23.45 -0.62 -9.63
N SER A 209 23.04 -1.71 -10.30
CA SER A 209 23.93 -2.78 -10.75
C SER A 209 24.45 -2.58 -12.19
N LEU A 210 24.01 -1.52 -12.89
CA LEU A 210 24.40 -1.15 -14.26
C LEU A 210 25.33 0.04 -14.28
#